data_abef0a900e1fe27de7fc27ee1e6fc10c
#
_entry.id   abef0a900e1fe27de7fc27ee1e6fc10c
#
_cell.length_a   1.000
_cell.length_b   1.000
_cell.length_c   1.000
_cell.angle_alpha   90.00
_cell.angle_beta   90.00
_cell.angle_gamma   90.00
#
_symmetry.space_group_name_H-M   'P 1'
#
loop_
_entity.id
_entity.type
_entity.pdbx_description
1 polymer ?
#
loop_
_entity_poly.entity_id
_entity_poly.type
_entity_poly.pdbx_seq_one_letter_code
_entity_poly.pdbx_strand_id
1 'polypeptide(L)'
;DRGLQGIIVPHINTGEEAAAVARAARYFPEGYRGMGSGRAHDYGIGTNREESTKWVNSQLLVIPMVEDVEAIKNLDGILKVEGADVLHVAASDLGQSLGNPGPAEVRRVMSEVIPRIRSGGKFVGVGGNAPADTAGVAEFVNLGANFVTISAWGLLRLGAEDFLRKVKAAI
;
A
#
# COMPACT_ATOMS: atom_id res chain seq x y z
N ASP A 1 -8.32 15.50 -5.49
CA ASP A 1 -9.54 16.34 -5.52
C ASP A 1 -10.84 15.54 -5.23
N ARG A 2 -10.79 14.21 -5.27
CA ARG A 2 -11.96 13.35 -4.99
C ARG A 2 -12.16 13.05 -3.49
N GLY A 3 -11.33 13.60 -2.60
CA GLY A 3 -11.41 13.36 -1.16
C GLY A 3 -10.88 12.00 -0.71
N LEU A 4 -9.95 11.40 -1.47
CA LEU A 4 -9.24 10.20 -1.05
C LEU A 4 -8.25 10.54 0.07
N GLN A 5 -8.17 9.69 1.08
CA GLN A 5 -7.30 9.85 2.24
C GLN A 5 -5.96 9.14 2.11
N GLY A 6 -5.71 8.48 0.98
CA GLY A 6 -4.44 7.83 0.70
C GLY A 6 -4.29 7.45 -0.76
N ILE A 7 -3.04 7.28 -1.17
CA ILE A 7 -2.68 6.80 -2.50
C ILE A 7 -1.67 5.66 -2.38
N ILE A 8 -1.90 4.59 -3.12
CA ILE A 8 -0.92 3.52 -3.32
C ILE A 8 -0.28 3.72 -4.68
N VAL A 9 1.04 3.82 -4.74
CA VAL A 9 1.78 4.12 -5.97
C VAL A 9 2.71 2.97 -6.30
N PRO A 10 2.50 2.30 -7.45
CA PRO A 10 3.28 1.14 -7.85
C PRO A 10 4.69 1.50 -8.33
N HIS A 11 5.56 0.49 -8.42
CA HIS A 11 6.89 0.53 -9.05
C HIS A 11 7.80 1.64 -8.51
N ILE A 12 7.84 1.82 -7.20
CA ILE A 12 8.76 2.77 -6.55
C ILE A 12 10.05 2.04 -6.19
N ASN A 13 11.10 2.31 -6.95
CA ASN A 13 12.35 1.58 -6.91
C ASN A 13 13.49 2.32 -6.20
N THR A 14 13.34 3.63 -5.99
CA THR A 14 14.38 4.48 -5.39
C THR A 14 13.82 5.44 -4.35
N GLY A 15 14.70 5.95 -3.48
CA GLY A 15 14.34 7.03 -2.54
C GLY A 15 13.93 8.31 -3.25
N GLU A 16 14.50 8.60 -4.42
CA GLU A 16 14.16 9.79 -5.22
C GLU A 16 12.73 9.70 -5.76
N GLU A 17 12.34 8.53 -6.28
CA GLU A 17 10.96 8.28 -6.74
C GLU A 17 9.96 8.36 -5.58
N ALA A 18 10.27 7.75 -4.44
CA ALA A 18 9.44 7.84 -3.24
C ALA A 18 9.27 9.29 -2.77
N ALA A 19 10.34 10.09 -2.77
CA ALA A 19 10.30 11.50 -2.41
C ALA A 19 9.47 12.33 -3.42
N ALA A 20 9.60 12.03 -4.72
CA ALA A 20 8.81 12.69 -5.75
C ALA A 20 7.31 12.43 -5.55
N VAL A 21 6.91 11.20 -5.26
CA VAL A 21 5.53 10.82 -4.95
C VAL A 21 5.02 11.53 -3.69
N ALA A 22 5.81 11.53 -2.61
CA ALA A 22 5.44 12.18 -1.35
C ALA A 22 5.17 13.67 -1.55
N ARG A 23 6.01 14.37 -2.32
CA ARG A 23 5.86 15.79 -2.62
C ARG A 23 4.72 16.09 -3.59
N ALA A 24 4.49 15.23 -4.59
CA ALA A 24 3.38 15.40 -5.53
C ALA A 24 2.01 15.21 -4.87
N ALA A 25 1.94 14.43 -3.79
CA ALA A 25 0.71 14.14 -3.08
C ALA A 25 0.30 15.23 -2.08
N ARG A 26 1.25 16.02 -1.58
CA ARG A 26 1.03 17.03 -0.52
C ARG A 26 1.01 18.46 -1.04
N TYR A 27 0.25 19.32 -0.36
CA TYR A 27 0.25 20.75 -0.60
C TYR A 27 1.48 21.44 0.02
N PHE A 28 1.79 22.63 -0.47
CA PHE A 28 2.82 23.49 0.13
C PHE A 28 2.55 23.70 1.65
N PRO A 29 3.60 23.71 2.52
CA PRO A 29 5.04 23.65 2.19
C PRO A 29 5.61 22.23 2.00
N GLU A 30 4.86 21.17 2.32
CA GLU A 30 5.33 19.78 2.29
C GLU A 30 5.48 19.22 0.87
N GLY A 31 4.81 19.83 -0.12
CA GLY A 31 4.84 19.40 -1.51
C GLY A 31 4.37 20.47 -2.49
N TYR A 32 4.03 20.00 -3.69
CA TYR A 32 3.62 20.85 -4.81
C TYR A 32 2.30 20.39 -5.46
N ARG A 33 1.48 19.65 -4.72
CA ARG A 33 0.14 19.24 -5.20
C ARG A 33 -0.67 20.43 -5.67
N GLY A 34 -1.27 20.32 -6.88
CA GLY A 34 -2.14 21.36 -7.42
C GLY A 34 -3.40 21.55 -6.59
N MET A 35 -3.80 22.82 -6.41
CA MET A 35 -4.99 23.19 -5.67
C MET A 35 -6.23 23.09 -6.53
N GLY A 36 -7.15 22.18 -6.19
CA GLY A 36 -8.48 22.08 -6.79
C GLY A 36 -9.58 22.40 -5.79
N SER A 37 -10.74 22.83 -6.26
CA SER A 37 -11.93 23.09 -5.44
C SER A 37 -12.84 21.87 -5.30
N GLY A 38 -12.26 20.68 -5.22
CA GLY A 38 -13.01 19.43 -5.13
C GLY A 38 -13.46 19.06 -3.71
N ARG A 39 -13.94 17.83 -3.57
CA ARG A 39 -14.46 17.27 -2.30
C ARG A 39 -13.47 17.37 -1.13
N ALA A 40 -12.16 17.29 -1.39
CA ALA A 40 -11.13 17.40 -0.36
C ALA A 40 -11.13 18.77 0.37
N HIS A 41 -11.80 19.77 -0.17
CA HIS A 41 -11.90 21.12 0.36
C HIS A 41 -13.36 21.58 0.44
N ASP A 42 -14.30 20.67 0.71
CA ASP A 42 -15.74 20.93 0.79
C ASP A 42 -16.27 21.81 -0.37
N TYR A 43 -15.74 21.56 -1.58
CA TYR A 43 -16.05 22.31 -2.79
C TYR A 43 -15.80 23.83 -2.67
N GLY A 44 -14.94 24.24 -1.73
CA GLY A 44 -14.64 25.64 -1.44
C GLY A 44 -15.71 26.38 -0.63
N ILE A 45 -16.69 25.67 -0.08
CA ILE A 45 -17.80 26.28 0.66
C ILE A 45 -17.39 26.46 2.13
N GLY A 46 -17.26 27.70 2.58
CA GLY A 46 -17.01 28.03 4.00
C GLY A 46 -15.66 27.60 4.56
N THR A 47 -14.73 27.14 3.72
CA THR A 47 -13.43 26.64 4.17
C THR A 47 -12.33 27.70 4.06
N ASN A 48 -11.52 27.83 5.12
CA ASN A 48 -10.23 28.48 5.04
C ASN A 48 -9.25 27.59 4.28
N ARG A 49 -8.73 28.08 3.16
CA ARG A 49 -7.86 27.32 2.26
C ARG A 49 -6.58 26.84 2.96
N GLU A 50 -5.95 27.66 3.77
CA GLU A 50 -4.72 27.31 4.49
C GLU A 50 -4.97 26.22 5.53
N GLU A 51 -6.02 26.33 6.32
CA GLU A 51 -6.40 25.31 7.30
C GLU A 51 -6.77 23.99 6.62
N SER A 52 -7.53 24.07 5.53
CA SER A 52 -7.94 22.90 4.75
C SER A 52 -6.74 22.15 4.14
N THR A 53 -5.74 22.85 3.58
CA THR A 53 -4.54 22.21 3.03
C THR A 53 -3.69 21.56 4.11
N LYS A 54 -3.50 22.22 5.26
CA LYS A 54 -2.80 21.65 6.42
C LYS A 54 -3.50 20.38 6.91
N TRP A 55 -4.82 20.43 7.02
CA TRP A 55 -5.62 19.27 7.43
C TRP A 55 -5.48 18.12 6.45
N VAL A 56 -5.63 18.37 5.15
CA VAL A 56 -5.48 17.32 4.12
C VAL A 56 -4.08 16.70 4.16
N ASN A 57 -3.01 17.51 4.29
CA ASN A 57 -1.65 17.00 4.42
C ASN A 57 -1.49 16.07 5.63
N SER A 58 -2.13 16.42 6.76
CA SER A 58 -2.06 15.62 7.99
C SER A 58 -2.86 14.31 7.92
N GLN A 59 -3.85 14.20 7.01
CA GLN A 59 -4.70 13.02 6.90
C GLN A 59 -4.31 12.09 5.74
N LEU A 60 -3.48 12.58 4.80
CA LEU A 60 -3.14 11.84 3.59
C LEU A 60 -2.06 10.79 3.86
N LEU A 61 -2.37 9.54 3.56
CA LEU A 61 -1.37 8.45 3.52
C LEU A 61 -0.75 8.35 2.13
N VAL A 62 0.58 8.37 2.08
CA VAL A 62 1.36 8.07 0.86
C VAL A 62 2.00 6.70 1.02
N ILE A 63 1.65 5.81 0.10
CA ILE A 63 1.94 4.37 0.20
C ILE A 63 2.72 3.92 -1.05
N PRO A 64 4.05 4.09 -1.09
CA PRO A 64 4.88 3.50 -2.14
C PRO A 64 4.83 1.98 -2.10
N MET A 65 4.77 1.33 -3.28
CA MET A 65 4.85 -0.13 -3.37
C MET A 65 6.30 -0.58 -3.54
N VAL A 66 6.70 -1.52 -2.71
CA VAL A 66 7.97 -2.26 -2.77
C VAL A 66 7.65 -3.63 -3.38
N GLU A 67 7.69 -3.70 -4.69
CA GLU A 67 7.23 -4.86 -5.46
C GLU A 67 8.21 -5.31 -6.54
N ASP A 68 9.36 -4.63 -6.60
CA ASP A 68 10.46 -4.97 -7.50
C ASP A 68 11.73 -5.36 -6.71
N VAL A 69 12.54 -6.23 -7.29
CA VAL A 69 13.86 -6.58 -6.73
C VAL A 69 14.74 -5.34 -6.56
N GLU A 70 14.61 -4.37 -7.45
CA GLU A 70 15.31 -3.08 -7.40
C GLU A 70 14.91 -2.27 -6.17
N ALA A 71 13.62 -2.21 -5.84
CA ALA A 71 13.11 -1.54 -4.64
C ALA A 71 13.70 -2.16 -3.36
N ILE A 72 13.83 -3.49 -3.31
CA ILE A 72 14.42 -4.19 -2.16
C ILE A 72 15.91 -3.87 -2.00
N LYS A 73 16.65 -3.74 -3.09
CA LYS A 73 18.07 -3.33 -3.06
C LYS A 73 18.25 -1.91 -2.54
N ASN A 74 17.35 -1.02 -2.93
CA ASN A 74 17.35 0.40 -2.59
C ASN A 74 16.53 0.74 -1.33
N LEU A 75 16.05 -0.27 -0.60
CA LEU A 75 15.10 -0.11 0.51
C LEU A 75 15.58 0.92 1.55
N ASP A 76 16.87 0.92 1.89
CA ASP A 76 17.43 1.84 2.87
C ASP A 76 17.34 3.33 2.44
N GLY A 77 17.34 3.59 1.13
CA GLY A 77 17.08 4.91 0.57
C GLY A 77 15.59 5.29 0.67
N ILE A 78 14.70 4.35 0.36
CA ILE A 78 13.25 4.54 0.43
C ILE A 78 12.79 4.78 1.88
N LEU A 79 13.36 4.04 2.84
CA LEU A 79 13.05 4.16 4.27
C LEU A 79 13.32 5.56 4.84
N LYS A 80 14.30 6.27 4.30
CA LYS A 80 14.69 7.63 4.76
C LYS A 80 13.74 8.73 4.27
N VAL A 81 12.82 8.42 3.35
CA VAL A 81 11.97 9.43 2.74
C VAL A 81 10.90 9.89 3.72
N GLU A 82 10.92 11.16 4.08
CA GLU A 82 9.83 11.80 4.83
C GLU A 82 8.58 11.87 3.95
N GLY A 83 7.43 11.60 4.58
CA GLY A 83 6.15 11.62 3.87
C GLY A 83 5.81 10.38 3.04
N ALA A 84 6.67 9.36 2.99
CA ALA A 84 6.30 7.99 2.67
C ALA A 84 5.85 7.32 3.98
N ASP A 85 4.54 7.09 4.15
CA ASP A 85 3.97 6.70 5.44
C ASP A 85 3.95 5.18 5.62
N VAL A 86 3.54 4.46 4.58
CA VAL A 86 3.45 3.00 4.53
C VAL A 86 4.27 2.50 3.35
N LEU A 87 5.12 1.51 3.54
CA LEU A 87 5.72 0.78 2.42
C LEU A 87 4.95 -0.52 2.21
N HIS A 88 4.35 -0.66 1.01
CA HIS A 88 3.45 -1.76 0.69
C HIS A 88 4.15 -2.82 -0.15
N VAL A 89 4.33 -4.02 0.41
CA VAL A 89 4.94 -5.16 -0.29
C VAL A 89 3.85 -5.95 -1.00
N ALA A 90 3.94 -6.03 -2.34
CA ALA A 90 2.94 -6.70 -3.18
C ALA A 90 3.47 -8.02 -3.71
N ALA A 91 2.84 -9.13 -3.32
CA ALA A 91 3.30 -10.49 -3.62
C ALA A 91 3.31 -10.80 -5.12
N SER A 92 2.31 -10.34 -5.88
CA SER A 92 2.15 -10.70 -7.31
C SER A 92 3.26 -10.11 -8.16
N ASP A 93 3.46 -8.79 -8.05
CA ASP A 93 4.45 -8.07 -8.86
C ASP A 93 5.87 -8.38 -8.40
N LEU A 94 6.09 -8.55 -7.09
CA LEU A 94 7.35 -9.07 -6.56
C LEU A 94 7.69 -10.45 -7.13
N GLY A 95 6.71 -11.35 -7.22
CA GLY A 95 6.91 -12.66 -7.84
C GLY A 95 7.31 -12.56 -9.30
N GLN A 96 6.69 -11.65 -10.06
CA GLN A 96 7.07 -11.38 -11.45
C GLN A 96 8.49 -10.82 -11.54
N SER A 97 8.83 -9.83 -10.72
CA SER A 97 10.17 -9.21 -10.68
C SER A 97 11.28 -10.19 -10.28
N LEU A 98 10.96 -11.19 -9.46
CA LEU A 98 11.85 -12.30 -9.11
C LEU A 98 11.98 -13.39 -10.21
N GLY A 99 11.27 -13.25 -11.33
CA GLY A 99 11.26 -14.25 -12.40
C GLY A 99 10.32 -15.45 -12.17
N ASN A 100 9.28 -15.25 -11.38
CA ASN A 100 8.24 -16.24 -11.05
C ASN A 100 8.77 -17.51 -10.38
N PRO A 101 9.52 -17.43 -9.28
CA PRO A 101 10.14 -18.58 -8.61
C PRO A 101 9.15 -19.48 -7.88
N GLY A 102 7.89 -19.08 -7.82
CA GLY A 102 6.82 -19.73 -7.07
C GLY A 102 6.52 -19.07 -5.72
N PRO A 103 5.35 -19.38 -5.14
CA PRO A 103 4.81 -18.65 -3.98
C PRO A 103 5.65 -18.81 -2.70
N ALA A 104 6.34 -19.92 -2.51
CA ALA A 104 7.18 -20.16 -1.33
C ALA A 104 8.38 -19.19 -1.29
N GLU A 105 9.03 -18.95 -2.42
CA GLU A 105 10.17 -18.04 -2.50
C GLU A 105 9.72 -16.58 -2.36
N VAL A 106 8.61 -16.20 -2.99
CA VAL A 106 8.02 -14.86 -2.81
C VAL A 106 7.72 -14.60 -1.32
N ARG A 107 7.09 -15.57 -0.65
CA ARG A 107 6.81 -15.50 0.79
C ARG A 107 8.09 -15.33 1.61
N ARG A 108 9.14 -16.10 1.30
CA ARG A 108 10.43 -15.99 1.98
C ARG A 108 11.00 -14.57 1.86
N VAL A 109 11.02 -14.01 0.65
CA VAL A 109 11.51 -12.65 0.41
C VAL A 109 10.67 -11.62 1.16
N MET A 110 9.34 -11.72 1.12
CA MET A 110 8.45 -10.83 1.88
C MET A 110 8.73 -10.90 3.37
N SER A 111 8.93 -12.12 3.92
CA SER A 111 9.21 -12.32 5.35
C SER A 111 10.55 -11.72 5.80
N GLU A 112 11.50 -11.51 4.89
CA GLU A 112 12.76 -10.80 5.14
C GLU A 112 12.60 -9.26 5.03
N VAL A 113 11.76 -8.79 4.10
CA VAL A 113 11.57 -7.36 3.82
C VAL A 113 10.69 -6.69 4.87
N ILE A 114 9.61 -7.35 5.32
CA ILE A 114 8.64 -6.81 6.29
C ILE A 114 9.33 -6.31 7.57
N PRO A 115 10.16 -7.10 8.27
CA PRO A 115 10.85 -6.65 9.49
C PRO A 115 11.84 -5.51 9.22
N ARG A 116 12.49 -5.47 8.04
CA ARG A 116 13.38 -4.37 7.66
C ARG A 116 12.62 -3.05 7.54
N ILE A 117 11.46 -3.05 6.88
CA ILE A 117 10.60 -1.87 6.78
C ILE A 117 10.16 -1.42 8.18
N ARG A 118 9.72 -2.36 9.02
CA ARG A 118 9.27 -2.06 10.38
C ARG A 118 10.36 -1.45 11.24
N SER A 119 11.57 -2.02 11.19
CA SER A 119 12.75 -1.52 11.90
C SER A 119 13.21 -0.15 11.41
N GLY A 120 12.95 0.16 10.14
CA GLY A 120 13.19 1.48 9.54
C GLY A 120 12.18 2.55 9.95
N GLY A 121 11.21 2.23 10.84
CA GLY A 121 10.26 3.19 11.39
C GLY A 121 9.03 3.46 10.52
N LYS A 122 8.84 2.73 9.41
CA LYS A 122 7.67 2.87 8.55
C LYS A 122 6.57 1.89 8.92
N PHE A 123 5.33 2.24 8.58
CA PHE A 123 4.25 1.26 8.55
C PHE A 123 4.45 0.28 7.39
N VAL A 124 4.01 -0.95 7.58
CA VAL A 124 4.18 -2.03 6.60
C VAL A 124 2.84 -2.43 6.03
N GLY A 125 2.71 -2.30 4.71
CA GLY A 125 1.60 -2.84 3.96
C GLY A 125 1.93 -4.18 3.31
N VAL A 126 0.94 -5.05 3.18
CA VAL A 126 1.04 -6.30 2.41
C VAL A 126 -0.19 -6.51 1.55
N GLY A 127 0.01 -7.04 0.35
CA GLY A 127 -1.07 -7.32 -0.60
C GLY A 127 -0.69 -8.34 -1.66
N GLY A 128 -1.62 -8.59 -2.58
CA GLY A 128 -1.44 -9.60 -3.62
C GLY A 128 -1.56 -11.05 -3.13
N ASN A 129 -1.92 -11.26 -1.87
CA ASN A 129 -2.15 -12.59 -1.31
C ASN A 129 -3.52 -13.14 -1.74
N ALA A 130 -3.60 -14.46 -1.93
CA ALA A 130 -4.88 -15.10 -2.17
C ALA A 130 -5.79 -14.94 -0.94
N PRO A 131 -7.08 -14.55 -1.09
CA PRO A 131 -7.99 -14.38 0.05
C PRO A 131 -8.20 -15.65 0.88
N ALA A 132 -7.92 -16.83 0.32
CA ALA A 132 -7.95 -18.10 1.03
C ALA A 132 -6.72 -18.35 1.91
N ASP A 133 -5.59 -17.65 1.67
CA ASP A 133 -4.35 -17.81 2.42
C ASP A 133 -4.34 -16.96 3.70
N THR A 134 -5.28 -17.24 4.58
CA THR A 134 -5.41 -16.53 5.88
C THR A 134 -4.22 -16.76 6.78
N ALA A 135 -3.61 -17.95 6.75
CA ALA A 135 -2.43 -18.28 7.54
C ALA A 135 -1.20 -17.45 7.11
N GLY A 136 -0.99 -17.29 5.79
CA GLY A 136 0.10 -16.48 5.26
C GLY A 136 -0.08 -14.99 5.57
N VAL A 137 -1.30 -14.48 5.51
CA VAL A 137 -1.58 -13.10 5.93
C VAL A 137 -1.31 -12.93 7.43
N ALA A 138 -1.73 -13.87 8.27
CA ALA A 138 -1.46 -13.83 9.72
C ALA A 138 0.04 -13.88 10.03
N GLU A 139 0.83 -14.67 9.29
CA GLU A 139 2.29 -14.69 9.39
C GLU A 139 2.87 -13.30 9.13
N PHE A 140 2.47 -12.62 8.06
CA PHE A 140 2.96 -11.27 7.75
C PHE A 140 2.56 -10.23 8.81
N VAL A 141 1.36 -10.34 9.38
CA VAL A 141 0.92 -9.49 10.51
C VAL A 141 1.83 -9.71 11.72
N ASN A 142 2.15 -10.97 12.05
CA ASN A 142 3.06 -11.30 13.14
C ASN A 142 4.50 -10.79 12.91
N LEU A 143 4.93 -10.68 11.65
CA LEU A 143 6.21 -10.08 11.27
C LEU A 143 6.22 -8.54 11.31
N GLY A 144 5.05 -7.91 11.50
CA GLY A 144 4.94 -6.46 11.68
C GLY A 144 4.11 -5.73 10.62
N ALA A 145 3.47 -6.45 9.69
CA ALA A 145 2.53 -5.82 8.78
C ALA A 145 1.30 -5.31 9.53
N ASN A 146 0.90 -4.07 9.26
CA ASN A 146 -0.22 -3.39 9.92
C ASN A 146 -1.17 -2.68 8.94
N PHE A 147 -0.95 -2.85 7.65
CA PHE A 147 -1.83 -2.42 6.58
C PHE A 147 -1.98 -3.59 5.59
N VAL A 148 -3.18 -4.15 5.48
CA VAL A 148 -3.44 -5.33 4.63
C VAL A 148 -4.43 -4.97 3.55
N THR A 149 -4.06 -5.21 2.29
CA THR A 149 -4.99 -5.13 1.16
C THR A 149 -5.40 -6.53 0.72
N ILE A 150 -6.69 -6.72 0.47
CA ILE A 150 -7.24 -7.98 0.00
C ILE A 150 -8.22 -7.75 -1.15
N SER A 151 -8.23 -8.64 -2.13
CA SER A 151 -9.13 -8.54 -3.28
C SER A 151 -10.58 -8.76 -2.88
N ALA A 152 -11.43 -7.73 -3.03
CA ALA A 152 -12.87 -7.84 -2.83
C ALA A 152 -13.51 -8.88 -3.78
N TRP A 153 -13.04 -8.94 -5.03
CA TRP A 153 -13.46 -9.95 -6.00
C TRP A 153 -13.09 -11.37 -5.58
N GLY A 154 -11.90 -11.53 -5.00
CA GLY A 154 -11.45 -12.81 -4.46
C GLY A 154 -12.31 -13.28 -3.28
N LEU A 155 -12.67 -12.37 -2.36
CA LEU A 155 -13.59 -12.66 -1.25
C LEU A 155 -14.99 -13.02 -1.75
N LEU A 156 -15.51 -12.27 -2.73
CA LEU A 156 -16.82 -12.56 -3.34
C LEU A 156 -16.82 -13.94 -4.01
N ARG A 157 -15.76 -14.28 -4.75
CA ARG A 157 -15.60 -15.60 -5.37
C ARG A 157 -15.60 -16.72 -4.33
N LEU A 158 -14.83 -16.59 -3.25
CA LEU A 158 -14.80 -17.58 -2.17
C LEU A 158 -16.20 -17.80 -1.56
N GLY A 159 -16.95 -16.73 -1.32
CA GLY A 159 -18.33 -16.82 -0.82
C GLY A 159 -19.26 -17.52 -1.78
N ALA A 160 -19.17 -17.23 -3.08
CA ALA A 160 -19.98 -17.87 -4.11
C ALA A 160 -19.63 -19.37 -4.27
N GLU A 161 -18.35 -19.72 -4.27
CA GLU A 161 -17.88 -21.12 -4.34
C GLU A 161 -18.37 -21.93 -3.12
N ASP A 162 -18.28 -21.35 -1.91
CA ASP A 162 -18.77 -22.02 -0.69
C ASP A 162 -20.29 -22.22 -0.71
N PHE A 163 -21.04 -21.21 -1.14
CA PHE A 163 -22.50 -21.31 -1.32
C PHE A 163 -22.87 -22.44 -2.29
N LEU A 164 -22.27 -22.44 -3.49
CA LEU A 164 -22.55 -23.45 -4.51
C LEU A 164 -22.17 -24.85 -4.03
N ARG A 165 -21.07 -25.00 -3.33
CA ARG A 165 -20.65 -26.28 -2.73
C ARG A 165 -21.67 -26.79 -1.73
N LYS A 166 -22.19 -25.92 -0.83
CA LYS A 166 -23.21 -26.26 0.17
C LYS A 166 -24.53 -26.67 -0.48
N VAL A 167 -24.98 -25.94 -1.49
CA VAL A 167 -26.20 -26.27 -2.24
C VAL A 167 -26.04 -27.63 -2.93
N LYS A 168 -24.93 -27.88 -3.64
CA LYS A 168 -24.68 -29.17 -4.29
C LYS A 168 -24.61 -30.35 -3.33
N ALA A 169 -24.19 -30.13 -2.10
CA ALA A 169 -24.13 -31.18 -1.08
C ALA A 169 -25.51 -31.46 -0.44
N ALA A 170 -26.49 -30.59 -0.64
CA ALA A 170 -27.82 -30.70 -0.07
C ALA A 170 -28.89 -31.28 -1.06
N ILE A 171 -28.50 -31.53 -2.32
CA ILE A 171 -29.32 -32.12 -3.38
C ILE A 171 -28.78 -33.47 -3.82
#